data_a61c9a280f041815c251e19f69de3ef8
#
_entry.id   a61c9a280f041815c251e19f69de3ef8
#
_cell.length_a   1.000
_cell.length_b   1.000
_cell.length_c   1.000
_cell.angle_alpha   90.00
_cell.angle_beta   90.00
_cell.angle_gamma   90.00
#
_symmetry.space_group_name_H-M   'P 1'
#
loop_
_entity.id
_entity.type
_entity.pdbx_description
1 polymer ?
#
loop_
_entity_poly.entity_id
_entity_poly.type
_entity_poly.pdbx_seq_one_letter_code
_entity_poly.pdbx_strand_id
1 'polypeptide(L)'
;IIFQNRSGNENVIEIADNSFSKSSIEEAILTEGFKYIGLNAFSDCKKLHQVVLPVSVEEIENSAFENCNSLKSISLPMLLKTIGDAAFKGTGLRTLDIPKSVFWIGDDLLAECQSLEHIKIPDNIARITDRMFMNCSGLKKVELHEKLNAIGERAFFGCSSLDFIIIPDSVQQIGQDAFTGTDDMFIVQCSFGSFAEQYCRKNKIKYQLV
;
A
#
# COMPACT_ATOMS: atom_id res chain seq x y z
N ILE A 1 -5.14 19.46 -14.05
CA ILE A 1 -6.57 19.44 -14.50
C ILE A 1 -7.45 19.47 -13.25
N ILE A 2 -8.48 20.30 -13.27
CA ILE A 2 -9.51 20.34 -12.21
C ILE A 2 -10.73 19.58 -12.72
N PHE A 3 -11.09 18.49 -12.04
CA PHE A 3 -12.28 17.70 -12.31
C PHE A 3 -13.43 18.28 -11.48
N GLN A 4 -14.39 18.91 -12.14
CA GLN A 4 -15.56 19.48 -11.48
C GLN A 4 -16.78 18.61 -11.74
N ASN A 5 -17.45 18.20 -10.67
CA ASN A 5 -18.81 17.71 -10.79
C ASN A 5 -19.74 18.91 -11.12
N ARG A 6 -19.92 19.20 -12.44
CA ARG A 6 -20.71 20.35 -12.91
C ARG A 6 -22.20 20.10 -12.97
N SER A 7 -22.63 18.89 -12.78
CA SER A 7 -24.04 18.58 -12.83
C SER A 7 -24.61 18.67 -11.42
N GLY A 8 -25.49 19.62 -11.18
CA GLY A 8 -26.51 19.49 -10.15
C GLY A 8 -27.40 18.25 -10.38
N ASN A 9 -27.05 17.38 -11.31
CA ASN A 9 -27.50 16.03 -11.55
C ASN A 9 -26.54 15.07 -10.82
N GLU A 10 -27.07 14.22 -9.98
CA GLU A 10 -26.41 13.25 -9.09
C GLU A 10 -25.56 12.17 -9.79
N ASN A 11 -25.14 12.35 -11.05
CA ASN A 11 -24.74 11.24 -11.93
C ASN A 11 -23.26 11.17 -12.34
N VAL A 12 -22.38 12.09 -11.94
CA VAL A 12 -20.93 11.91 -12.17
C VAL A 12 -20.26 11.75 -10.83
N ILE A 13 -20.17 10.51 -10.37
CA ILE A 13 -19.62 10.14 -9.06
C ILE A 13 -18.27 9.44 -9.17
N GLU A 14 -17.75 9.26 -10.37
CA GLU A 14 -16.52 8.50 -10.61
C GLU A 14 -15.58 9.16 -11.62
N ILE A 15 -14.31 8.89 -11.48
CA ILE A 15 -13.34 8.94 -12.57
C ILE A 15 -13.38 7.56 -13.22
N ALA A 16 -13.89 7.50 -14.45
CA ALA A 16 -14.16 6.23 -15.11
C ALA A 16 -12.88 5.42 -15.40
N ASP A 17 -13.06 4.13 -15.61
CA ASP A 17 -11.98 3.18 -15.91
C ASP A 17 -11.11 3.66 -17.08
N ASN A 18 -9.80 3.55 -16.91
CA ASN A 18 -8.78 3.87 -17.90
C ASN A 18 -8.82 5.32 -18.44
N SER A 19 -9.62 6.23 -17.86
CA SER A 19 -9.90 7.58 -18.43
C SER A 19 -8.65 8.38 -18.73
N PHE A 20 -7.62 8.28 -17.89
CA PHE A 20 -6.37 9.02 -18.01
C PHE A 20 -5.16 8.11 -18.11
N SER A 21 -5.36 6.80 -18.26
CA SER A 21 -4.25 5.84 -18.37
C SER A 21 -3.24 6.27 -19.44
N LYS A 22 -1.95 6.26 -19.08
CA LYS A 22 -0.82 6.66 -19.95
C LYS A 22 -0.85 8.11 -20.42
N SER A 23 -1.67 8.95 -19.79
CA SER A 23 -1.70 10.37 -20.15
C SER A 23 -0.50 11.13 -19.59
N SER A 24 -0.25 12.31 -20.17
CA SER A 24 0.79 13.21 -19.68
C SER A 24 0.28 14.21 -18.63
N ILE A 25 -0.83 13.88 -17.95
CA ILE A 25 -1.40 14.70 -16.89
C ILE A 25 -0.38 14.87 -15.76
N GLU A 26 -0.24 16.09 -15.26
CA GLU A 26 0.70 16.45 -14.21
C GLU A 26 0.03 16.61 -12.86
N GLU A 27 -1.22 17.10 -12.85
CA GLU A 27 -2.03 17.36 -11.67
C GLU A 27 -3.47 16.90 -11.88
N ALA A 28 -4.05 16.26 -10.87
CA ALA A 28 -5.45 15.85 -10.82
C ALA A 28 -6.09 16.40 -9.53
N ILE A 29 -6.97 17.36 -9.65
CA ILE A 29 -7.69 17.97 -8.53
C ILE A 29 -9.17 17.67 -8.69
N LEU A 30 -9.71 16.81 -7.83
CA LEU A 30 -11.10 16.40 -7.82
C LEU A 30 -11.87 17.26 -6.82
N THR A 31 -13.04 17.76 -7.22
CA THR A 31 -13.97 18.46 -6.31
C THR A 31 -14.90 17.49 -5.60
N GLU A 32 -15.63 17.96 -4.58
CA GLU A 32 -16.59 17.13 -3.86
C GLU A 32 -17.64 16.50 -4.78
N GLY A 33 -18.09 15.29 -4.42
CA GLY A 33 -19.08 14.49 -5.15
C GLY A 33 -18.49 13.30 -5.89
N PHE A 34 -17.19 13.26 -6.17
CA PHE A 34 -16.55 12.04 -6.67
C PHE A 34 -16.45 11.02 -5.54
N LYS A 35 -16.91 9.80 -5.79
CA LYS A 35 -16.89 8.67 -4.83
C LYS A 35 -15.92 7.57 -5.23
N TYR A 36 -15.69 7.39 -6.53
CA TYR A 36 -14.94 6.28 -7.08
C TYR A 36 -13.81 6.77 -7.99
N ILE A 37 -12.65 6.18 -7.81
CA ILE A 37 -11.52 6.29 -8.75
C ILE A 37 -11.41 4.93 -9.43
N GLY A 38 -11.82 4.85 -10.68
CA GLY A 38 -12.00 3.60 -11.40
C GLY A 38 -10.73 2.85 -11.74
N LEU A 39 -10.90 1.64 -12.27
CA LEU A 39 -9.84 0.73 -12.69
C LEU A 39 -8.85 1.42 -13.64
N ASN A 40 -7.55 1.39 -13.32
CA ASN A 40 -6.48 2.02 -14.12
C ASN A 40 -6.70 3.52 -14.42
N ALA A 41 -7.53 4.24 -13.69
CA ALA A 41 -7.95 5.59 -14.04
C ALA A 41 -6.78 6.53 -14.36
N PHE A 42 -5.69 6.44 -13.61
CA PHE A 42 -4.45 7.21 -13.81
C PHE A 42 -3.22 6.31 -14.00
N SER A 43 -3.40 5.03 -14.33
CA SER A 43 -2.28 4.10 -14.52
C SER A 43 -1.28 4.62 -15.56
N ASP A 44 0.02 4.45 -15.30
CA ASP A 44 1.11 4.93 -16.15
C ASP A 44 1.14 6.45 -16.42
N CYS A 45 0.48 7.26 -15.58
CA CYS A 45 0.60 8.73 -15.63
C CYS A 45 1.95 9.17 -15.02
N LYS A 46 3.04 8.94 -15.74
CA LYS A 46 4.43 9.12 -15.24
C LYS A 46 4.77 10.55 -14.82
N LYS A 47 4.02 11.56 -15.28
CA LYS A 47 4.21 12.96 -14.91
C LYS A 47 3.31 13.41 -13.76
N LEU A 48 2.33 12.60 -13.37
CA LEU A 48 1.39 12.94 -12.33
C LEU A 48 2.13 13.05 -10.98
N HIS A 49 2.23 14.27 -10.48
CA HIS A 49 2.97 14.57 -9.24
C HIS A 49 2.07 15.11 -8.14
N GLN A 50 0.85 15.55 -8.46
CA GLN A 50 -0.11 16.05 -7.50
C GLN A 50 -1.50 15.43 -7.75
N VAL A 51 -2.07 14.86 -6.69
CA VAL A 51 -3.45 14.37 -6.66
C VAL A 51 -4.13 14.93 -5.42
N VAL A 52 -5.29 15.58 -5.61
CA VAL A 52 -6.15 16.04 -4.53
C VAL A 52 -7.47 15.30 -4.61
N LEU A 53 -7.74 14.47 -3.62
CA LEU A 53 -8.97 13.70 -3.48
C LEU A 53 -9.92 14.42 -2.51
N PRO A 54 -11.22 14.58 -2.85
CA PRO A 54 -12.22 15.13 -1.94
C PRO A 54 -12.57 14.13 -0.83
N VAL A 55 -13.17 14.63 0.24
CA VAL A 55 -13.61 13.77 1.37
C VAL A 55 -14.62 12.72 0.93
N SER A 56 -15.39 13.00 -0.11
CA SER A 56 -16.43 12.10 -0.65
C SER A 56 -15.92 10.81 -1.29
N VAL A 57 -14.60 10.66 -1.56
CA VAL A 57 -14.07 9.43 -2.19
C VAL A 57 -14.14 8.27 -1.20
N GLU A 58 -14.82 7.21 -1.64
CA GLU A 58 -15.08 5.99 -0.87
C GLU A 58 -14.26 4.80 -1.36
N GLU A 59 -13.85 4.79 -2.64
CA GLU A 59 -13.17 3.67 -3.26
C GLU A 59 -12.09 4.11 -4.26
N ILE A 60 -10.94 3.46 -4.19
CA ILE A 60 -9.87 3.53 -5.18
C ILE A 60 -9.72 2.12 -5.74
N GLU A 61 -10.01 1.93 -7.03
CA GLU A 61 -10.02 0.62 -7.66
C GLU A 61 -8.62 0.13 -8.07
N ASN A 62 -8.59 -1.09 -8.64
CA ASN A 62 -7.34 -1.77 -9.00
C ASN A 62 -6.49 -0.91 -9.95
N SER A 63 -5.20 -0.86 -9.68
CA SER A 63 -4.21 -0.15 -10.51
C SER A 63 -4.51 1.34 -10.75
N ALA A 64 -5.38 1.97 -9.96
CA ALA A 64 -5.85 3.35 -10.21
C ALA A 64 -4.72 4.36 -10.38
N PHE A 65 -3.60 4.21 -9.64
CA PHE A 65 -2.40 5.04 -9.73
C PHE A 65 -1.14 4.21 -10.01
N GLU A 66 -1.28 3.01 -10.58
CA GLU A 66 -0.13 2.16 -10.89
C GLU A 66 0.87 2.89 -11.80
N ASN A 67 2.18 2.78 -11.47
CA ASN A 67 3.29 3.42 -12.20
C ASN A 67 3.22 4.96 -12.31
N CYS A 68 2.52 5.64 -11.39
CA CYS A 68 2.62 7.10 -11.24
C CYS A 68 3.93 7.47 -10.52
N ASN A 69 5.08 7.29 -11.19
CA ASN A 69 6.41 7.39 -10.58
C ASN A 69 6.74 8.78 -10.02
N SER A 70 6.10 9.84 -10.54
CA SER A 70 6.28 11.21 -10.05
C SER A 70 5.43 11.52 -8.81
N LEU A 71 4.45 10.68 -8.45
CA LEU A 71 3.57 10.89 -7.30
C LEU A 71 4.31 10.54 -5.99
N LYS A 72 4.79 11.56 -5.28
CA LYS A 72 5.62 11.42 -4.07
C LYS A 72 4.84 11.44 -2.78
N SER A 73 3.61 11.94 -2.83
CA SER A 73 2.68 11.97 -1.69
C SER A 73 1.24 12.03 -2.19
N ILE A 74 0.34 11.48 -1.40
CA ILE A 74 -1.11 11.58 -1.60
C ILE A 74 -1.77 11.54 -0.23
N SER A 75 -2.80 12.37 -0.03
CA SER A 75 -3.64 12.31 1.17
C SER A 75 -4.88 11.50 0.87
N LEU A 76 -5.05 10.38 1.57
CA LEU A 76 -6.24 9.55 1.45
C LEU A 76 -7.38 10.11 2.30
N PRO A 77 -8.62 10.22 1.76
CA PRO A 77 -9.74 10.81 2.48
C PRO A 77 -10.28 9.90 3.59
N MET A 78 -10.81 10.52 4.66
CA MET A 78 -11.27 9.81 5.86
C MET A 78 -12.54 8.95 5.66
N LEU A 79 -13.21 9.06 4.52
CA LEU A 79 -14.36 8.21 4.16
C LEU A 79 -13.98 7.05 3.24
N LEU A 80 -12.70 6.93 2.88
CA LEU A 80 -12.21 5.85 2.01
C LEU A 80 -12.41 4.49 2.69
N LYS A 81 -13.02 3.56 1.98
CA LYS A 81 -13.42 2.22 2.47
C LYS A 81 -12.56 1.11 1.90
N THR A 82 -12.24 1.21 0.61
CA THR A 82 -11.54 0.16 -0.12
C THR A 82 -10.42 0.70 -1.00
N ILE A 83 -9.32 -0.04 -1.08
CA ILE A 83 -8.19 0.24 -1.96
C ILE A 83 -7.86 -1.05 -2.72
N GLY A 84 -7.98 -1.01 -4.03
CA GLY A 84 -7.82 -2.15 -4.93
C GLY A 84 -6.41 -2.70 -5.07
N ASP A 85 -6.30 -3.81 -5.80
CA ASP A 85 -5.02 -4.46 -6.11
C ASP A 85 -4.12 -3.49 -6.89
N ALA A 86 -2.83 -3.47 -6.55
CA ALA A 86 -1.82 -2.65 -7.22
C ALA A 86 -2.17 -1.15 -7.31
N ALA A 87 -3.12 -0.63 -6.50
CA ALA A 87 -3.64 0.74 -6.65
C ALA A 87 -2.55 1.81 -6.62
N PHE A 88 -1.46 1.61 -5.88
CA PHE A 88 -0.30 2.51 -5.81
C PHE A 88 1.01 1.83 -6.19
N LYS A 89 0.96 0.68 -6.87
CA LYS A 89 2.16 -0.05 -7.30
C LYS A 89 3.04 0.83 -8.18
N GLY A 90 4.37 0.81 -7.94
CA GLY A 90 5.36 1.55 -8.73
C GLY A 90 5.26 3.06 -8.63
N THR A 91 4.57 3.61 -7.62
CA THR A 91 4.53 5.05 -7.36
C THR A 91 5.82 5.54 -6.69
N GLY A 92 6.04 6.85 -6.76
CA GLY A 92 7.16 7.53 -6.07
C GLY A 92 6.90 7.84 -4.60
N LEU A 93 5.87 7.26 -3.98
CA LEU A 93 5.47 7.54 -2.61
C LEU A 93 6.59 7.24 -1.61
N ARG A 94 6.81 8.13 -0.65
CA ARG A 94 7.77 7.93 0.46
C ARG A 94 7.11 7.35 1.70
N THR A 95 5.83 7.63 1.89
CA THR A 95 4.96 7.08 2.91
C THR A 95 3.53 7.10 2.42
N LEU A 96 2.64 6.34 3.06
CA LEU A 96 1.21 6.37 2.81
C LEU A 96 0.47 6.22 4.14
N ASP A 97 -0.31 7.23 4.52
CA ASP A 97 -1.18 7.17 5.69
C ASP A 97 -2.53 6.57 5.28
N ILE A 98 -2.77 5.31 5.65
CA ILE A 98 -4.01 4.60 5.36
C ILE A 98 -5.04 4.94 6.45
N PRO A 99 -6.20 5.54 6.10
CA PRO A 99 -7.22 5.90 7.09
C PRO A 99 -7.83 4.66 7.77
N LYS A 100 -8.26 4.84 9.03
CA LYS A 100 -8.96 3.77 9.78
C LYS A 100 -10.33 3.37 9.22
N SER A 101 -10.87 4.15 8.31
CA SER A 101 -12.09 3.82 7.56
C SER A 101 -11.90 2.70 6.53
N VAL A 102 -10.65 2.50 6.07
CA VAL A 102 -10.32 1.45 5.09
C VAL A 102 -10.41 0.09 5.76
N PHE A 103 -11.30 -0.76 5.29
CA PHE A 103 -11.49 -2.12 5.80
C PHE A 103 -11.07 -3.20 4.81
N TRP A 104 -10.77 -2.84 3.56
CA TRP A 104 -10.27 -3.77 2.55
C TRP A 104 -9.11 -3.17 1.75
N ILE A 105 -8.06 -3.95 1.59
CA ILE A 105 -6.86 -3.62 0.82
C ILE A 105 -6.53 -4.81 -0.08
N GLY A 106 -6.31 -4.56 -1.35
CA GLY A 106 -5.92 -5.55 -2.35
C GLY A 106 -4.45 -5.97 -2.26
N ASP A 107 -4.11 -6.96 -3.07
CA ASP A 107 -2.73 -7.44 -3.25
C ASP A 107 -1.87 -6.41 -4.00
N ASP A 108 -0.56 -6.52 -3.90
CA ASP A 108 0.41 -5.65 -4.59
C ASP A 108 0.25 -4.14 -4.30
N LEU A 109 -0.51 -3.72 -3.28
CA LEU A 109 -0.91 -2.32 -3.07
C LEU A 109 0.22 -1.32 -3.31
N LEU A 110 1.39 -1.54 -2.72
CA LEU A 110 2.58 -0.68 -2.78
C LEU A 110 3.79 -1.40 -3.40
N ALA A 111 3.57 -2.52 -4.10
CA ALA A 111 4.67 -3.23 -4.77
C ALA A 111 5.48 -2.27 -5.66
N GLU A 112 6.79 -2.47 -5.73
CA GLU A 112 7.70 -1.68 -6.57
C GLU A 112 7.81 -0.17 -6.20
N CYS A 113 7.27 0.25 -5.05
CA CYS A 113 7.46 1.61 -4.54
C CYS A 113 8.87 1.78 -3.96
N GLN A 114 9.86 1.95 -4.85
CA GLN A 114 11.28 1.99 -4.45
C GLN A 114 11.66 3.18 -3.56
N SER A 115 10.85 4.24 -3.55
CA SER A 115 11.04 5.43 -2.71
C SER A 115 10.36 5.32 -1.34
N LEU A 116 9.56 4.25 -1.10
CA LEU A 116 8.84 4.08 0.15
C LEU A 116 9.84 3.83 1.28
N GLU A 117 9.84 4.69 2.29
CA GLU A 117 10.81 4.63 3.40
C GLU A 117 10.19 4.07 4.68
N HIS A 118 8.95 4.42 4.93
CA HIS A 118 8.25 4.08 6.16
C HIS A 118 6.75 3.91 5.93
N ILE A 119 6.16 2.95 6.62
CA ILE A 119 4.71 2.76 6.67
C ILE A 119 4.27 2.27 8.04
N LYS A 120 3.12 2.76 8.49
CA LYS A 120 2.39 2.24 9.65
C LYS A 120 1.12 1.56 9.18
N ILE A 121 0.92 0.31 9.59
CA ILE A 121 -0.30 -0.44 9.30
C ILE A 121 -1.36 -0.06 10.33
N PRO A 122 -2.54 0.45 9.92
CA PRO A 122 -3.58 0.81 10.87
C PRO A 122 -4.20 -0.43 11.53
N ASP A 123 -4.65 -0.27 12.78
CA ASP A 123 -5.07 -1.37 13.66
C ASP A 123 -6.38 -2.07 13.27
N ASN A 124 -7.05 -1.61 12.24
CA ASN A 124 -8.21 -2.24 11.61
C ASN A 124 -7.85 -3.14 10.42
N ILE A 125 -6.60 -3.14 9.95
CA ILE A 125 -6.12 -4.02 8.89
C ILE A 125 -5.49 -5.26 9.53
N ALA A 126 -6.20 -6.38 9.46
CA ALA A 126 -5.79 -7.61 10.14
C ALA A 126 -4.71 -8.42 9.39
N ARG A 127 -4.42 -8.09 8.13
CA ARG A 127 -3.48 -8.83 7.28
C ARG A 127 -2.65 -7.89 6.42
N ILE A 128 -1.35 -8.14 6.31
CA ILE A 128 -0.52 -7.68 5.18
C ILE A 128 -0.85 -8.59 4.00
N THR A 129 -1.34 -8.02 2.91
CA THR A 129 -1.77 -8.77 1.73
C THR A 129 -0.57 -9.32 0.94
N ASP A 130 -0.84 -10.19 -0.05
CA ASP A 130 0.22 -10.79 -0.83
C ASP A 130 0.96 -9.71 -1.63
N ARG A 131 2.29 -9.78 -1.67
CA ARG A 131 3.18 -8.86 -2.40
C ARG A 131 3.02 -7.38 -2.06
N MET A 132 2.34 -7.03 -0.95
CA MET A 132 1.99 -5.64 -0.61
C MET A 132 3.17 -4.67 -0.72
N PHE A 133 4.37 -5.08 -0.32
CA PHE A 133 5.61 -4.29 -0.36
C PHE A 133 6.70 -4.93 -1.23
N MET A 134 6.32 -5.83 -2.15
CA MET A 134 7.29 -6.52 -3.00
C MET A 134 8.17 -5.51 -3.75
N ASN A 135 9.50 -5.67 -3.68
CA ASN A 135 10.50 -4.79 -4.31
C ASN A 135 10.47 -3.32 -3.84
N CYS A 136 9.97 -3.03 -2.64
CA CYS A 136 10.14 -1.74 -1.99
C CYS A 136 11.57 -1.60 -1.44
N SER A 137 12.54 -1.45 -2.33
CA SER A 137 13.97 -1.46 -1.98
C SER A 137 14.39 -0.34 -1.02
N GLY A 138 13.63 0.76 -0.95
CA GLY A 138 13.86 1.88 -0.02
C GLY A 138 13.20 1.74 1.35
N LEU A 139 12.39 0.68 1.57
CA LEU A 139 11.62 0.51 2.80
C LEU A 139 12.52 0.17 3.99
N LYS A 140 12.56 1.06 4.97
CA LYS A 140 13.42 0.95 6.17
C LYS A 140 12.65 0.53 7.41
N LYS A 141 11.39 0.95 7.52
CA LYS A 141 10.58 0.76 8.73
C LYS A 141 9.15 0.41 8.41
N VAL A 142 8.65 -0.65 9.06
CA VAL A 142 7.24 -1.02 9.04
C VAL A 142 6.75 -1.15 10.48
N GLU A 143 5.69 -0.42 10.83
CA GLU A 143 5.04 -0.52 12.14
C GLU A 143 3.82 -1.42 12.04
N LEU A 144 3.89 -2.58 12.70
CA LEU A 144 2.80 -3.54 12.85
C LEU A 144 2.11 -3.33 14.21
N HIS A 145 0.92 -3.89 14.36
CA HIS A 145 0.11 -3.77 15.59
C HIS A 145 -0.37 -5.14 16.08
N GLU A 146 -0.76 -5.24 17.35
CA GLU A 146 -1.13 -6.48 18.06
C GLU A 146 -2.43 -7.15 17.57
N LYS A 147 -3.12 -6.60 16.58
CA LYS A 147 -4.30 -7.22 15.94
C LYS A 147 -3.99 -7.81 14.58
N LEU A 148 -2.73 -7.68 14.10
CA LEU A 148 -2.32 -8.26 12.83
C LEU A 148 -2.25 -9.78 12.99
N ASN A 149 -2.93 -10.54 12.12
CA ASN A 149 -2.98 -12.00 12.22
C ASN A 149 -2.23 -12.74 11.12
N ALA A 150 -1.94 -12.06 10.00
CA ALA A 150 -1.25 -12.68 8.87
C ALA A 150 -0.34 -11.73 8.10
N ILE A 151 0.73 -12.31 7.53
CA ILE A 151 1.61 -11.69 6.55
C ILE A 151 1.53 -12.54 5.27
N GLY A 152 1.21 -11.93 4.15
CA GLY A 152 0.99 -12.59 2.88
C GLY A 152 2.24 -13.15 2.22
N GLU A 153 2.03 -13.87 1.10
CA GLU A 153 3.10 -14.40 0.26
C GLU A 153 3.90 -13.24 -0.33
N ARG A 154 5.24 -13.33 -0.26
CA ARG A 154 6.18 -12.33 -0.79
C ARG A 154 5.90 -10.90 -0.34
N ALA A 155 5.25 -10.72 0.80
CA ALA A 155 4.80 -9.40 1.26
C ALA A 155 5.94 -8.38 1.37
N PHE A 156 7.14 -8.81 1.76
CA PHE A 156 8.37 -8.00 1.86
C PHE A 156 9.51 -8.52 0.97
N PHE A 157 9.16 -9.26 -0.09
CA PHE A 157 10.16 -9.77 -1.04
C PHE A 157 10.95 -8.60 -1.65
N GLY A 158 12.27 -8.65 -1.60
CA GLY A 158 13.14 -7.63 -2.20
C GLY A 158 13.17 -6.28 -1.45
N CYS A 159 12.70 -6.22 -0.20
CA CYS A 159 12.84 -5.03 0.68
C CYS A 159 14.27 -4.93 1.22
N SER A 160 15.24 -4.61 0.36
CA SER A 160 16.67 -4.69 0.67
C SER A 160 17.18 -3.66 1.68
N SER A 161 16.39 -2.60 1.98
CA SER A 161 16.75 -1.61 3.01
C SER A 161 16.06 -1.87 4.35
N LEU A 162 15.28 -2.97 4.49
CA LEU A 162 14.59 -3.29 5.74
C LEU A 162 15.56 -3.99 6.69
N ASP A 163 16.02 -3.28 7.73
CA ASP A 163 16.99 -3.79 8.68
C ASP A 163 16.35 -4.76 9.68
N PHE A 164 15.15 -4.46 10.14
CA PHE A 164 14.41 -5.32 11.07
C PHE A 164 12.89 -5.12 10.95
N ILE A 165 12.16 -6.09 11.47
CA ILE A 165 10.71 -6.01 11.67
C ILE A 165 10.31 -6.64 13.00
N ILE A 166 9.43 -5.99 13.74
CA ILE A 166 8.83 -6.57 14.96
C ILE A 166 7.54 -7.25 14.57
N ILE A 167 7.47 -8.56 14.72
CA ILE A 167 6.25 -9.35 14.41
C ILE A 167 5.50 -9.65 15.69
N PRO A 168 4.26 -9.17 15.85
CA PRO A 168 3.48 -9.39 17.06
C PRO A 168 3.03 -10.85 17.18
N ASP A 169 2.75 -11.30 18.43
CA ASP A 169 2.32 -12.68 18.76
C ASP A 169 0.96 -13.04 18.15
N SER A 170 0.18 -12.05 17.79
CA SER A 170 -1.09 -12.23 17.08
C SER A 170 -0.94 -12.85 15.69
N VAL A 171 0.25 -12.75 15.06
CA VAL A 171 0.51 -13.31 13.74
C VAL A 171 0.58 -14.84 13.81
N GLN A 172 -0.35 -15.49 13.10
CA GLN A 172 -0.49 -16.95 13.04
C GLN A 172 -0.22 -17.51 11.63
N GLN A 173 0.08 -16.64 10.66
CA GLN A 173 0.40 -17.03 9.31
C GLN A 173 1.43 -16.08 8.70
N ILE A 174 2.47 -16.64 8.07
CA ILE A 174 3.44 -15.92 7.27
C ILE A 174 3.59 -16.70 5.96
N GLY A 175 3.32 -16.03 4.85
CA GLY A 175 3.33 -16.61 3.51
C GLY A 175 4.72 -17.01 3.04
N GLN A 176 4.74 -17.79 1.94
CA GLN A 176 5.99 -18.21 1.32
C GLN A 176 6.80 -17.00 0.86
N ASP A 177 8.11 -17.06 0.99
CA ASP A 177 9.06 -16.04 0.53
C ASP A 177 8.78 -14.63 1.07
N ALA A 178 8.03 -14.50 2.18
CA ALA A 178 7.61 -13.20 2.71
C ALA A 178 8.78 -12.21 2.91
N PHE A 179 9.98 -12.70 3.27
CA PHE A 179 11.18 -11.88 3.52
C PHE A 179 12.35 -12.25 2.62
N THR A 180 12.14 -12.96 1.52
CA THR A 180 13.22 -13.31 0.57
C THR A 180 13.74 -12.07 -0.13
N GLY A 181 15.06 -11.91 -0.21
CA GLY A 181 15.69 -10.74 -0.86
C GLY A 181 15.75 -9.49 0.01
N THR A 182 15.51 -9.59 1.31
CA THR A 182 15.95 -8.60 2.31
C THR A 182 17.47 -8.66 2.46
N ASP A 183 18.06 -7.65 3.15
CA ASP A 183 19.49 -7.63 3.42
C ASP A 183 19.95 -8.83 4.27
N ASP A 184 21.20 -9.24 4.10
CA ASP A 184 21.80 -10.33 4.90
C ASP A 184 21.84 -10.02 6.41
N MET A 185 21.72 -8.77 6.82
CA MET A 185 21.67 -8.33 8.22
C MET A 185 20.23 -8.20 8.74
N PHE A 186 19.23 -8.42 7.90
CA PHE A 186 17.82 -8.36 8.31
C PHE A 186 17.51 -9.27 9.49
N ILE A 187 16.77 -8.75 10.46
CA ILE A 187 16.40 -9.45 11.69
C ILE A 187 14.88 -9.37 11.92
N VAL A 188 14.26 -10.51 12.18
CA VAL A 188 12.90 -10.56 12.74
C VAL A 188 12.98 -10.49 14.26
N GLN A 189 12.32 -9.49 14.86
CA GLN A 189 12.13 -9.43 16.31
C GLN A 189 10.77 -10.06 16.68
N CYS A 190 10.76 -11.01 17.61
CA CYS A 190 9.57 -11.75 17.98
C CYS A 190 9.69 -12.37 19.37
N SER A 191 8.57 -12.80 19.97
CA SER A 191 8.56 -13.46 21.27
C SER A 191 8.97 -14.94 21.16
N PHE A 192 9.48 -15.47 22.25
CA PHE A 192 9.77 -16.92 22.40
C PHE A 192 8.50 -17.76 22.19
N GLY A 193 8.60 -18.82 21.39
CA GLY A 193 7.49 -19.73 21.08
C GLY A 193 6.47 -19.21 20.09
N SER A 194 6.61 -17.96 19.58
CA SER A 194 5.69 -17.38 18.61
C SER A 194 5.72 -18.09 17.25
N PHE A 195 4.69 -17.87 16.43
CA PHE A 195 4.66 -18.35 15.05
C PHE A 195 5.82 -17.75 14.22
N ALA A 196 6.16 -16.49 14.47
CA ALA A 196 7.25 -15.80 13.80
C ALA A 196 8.61 -16.45 14.09
N GLU A 197 8.89 -16.84 15.34
CA GLU A 197 10.09 -17.61 15.69
C GLU A 197 10.16 -18.93 14.93
N GLN A 198 9.07 -19.71 14.91
CA GLN A 198 9.02 -20.99 14.21
C GLN A 198 9.24 -20.82 12.69
N TYR A 199 8.64 -19.80 12.10
CA TYR A 199 8.84 -19.44 10.69
C TYR A 199 10.30 -19.10 10.39
N CYS A 200 10.94 -18.26 11.23
CA CYS A 200 12.34 -17.88 11.06
C CYS A 200 13.29 -19.09 11.14
N ARG A 201 13.08 -19.98 12.11
CA ARG A 201 13.86 -21.24 12.25
C ARG A 201 13.74 -22.11 11.01
N LYS A 202 12.51 -22.31 10.52
CA LYS A 202 12.23 -23.12 9.31
C LYS A 202 12.89 -22.57 8.06
N ASN A 203 12.86 -21.24 7.89
CA ASN A 203 13.33 -20.56 6.69
C ASN A 203 14.75 -20.00 6.81
N LYS A 204 15.46 -20.28 7.94
CA LYS A 204 16.84 -19.82 8.21
C LYS A 204 17.01 -18.30 8.20
N ILE A 205 15.98 -17.58 8.64
CA ILE A 205 15.98 -16.12 8.79
C ILE A 205 16.56 -15.80 10.17
N LYS A 206 17.42 -14.78 10.26
CA LYS A 206 17.94 -14.29 11.54
C LYS A 206 16.79 -13.71 12.37
N TYR A 207 16.78 -14.02 13.66
CA TYR A 207 15.77 -13.47 14.58
C TYR A 207 16.36 -13.13 15.93
N GLN A 208 15.71 -12.24 16.64
CA GLN A 208 16.02 -11.83 18.01
C GLN A 208 14.75 -11.96 18.86
N LEU A 209 14.89 -12.57 20.03
CA LEU A 209 13.81 -12.65 21.01
C LEU A 209 13.70 -11.34 21.79
N VAL A 210 12.49 -10.83 21.92
CA VAL A 210 12.14 -9.58 22.61
C VAL A 210 11.00 -9.80 23.59
#